data_aa7a40e5c24c68aad7196b7c5cf3e140
#
_entry.id   aa7a40e5c24c68aad7196b7c5cf3e140
#
_cell.length_a   1.000
_cell.length_b   1.000
_cell.length_c   1.000
_cell.angle_alpha   90.00
_cell.angle_beta   90.00
_cell.angle_gamma   90.00
#
_symmetry.space_group_name_H-M   'P 1'
#
loop_
_entity.id
_entity.type
_entity.pdbx_description
1 polymer ?
#
loop_
_entity_poly.entity_id
_entity_poly.type
_entity_poly.pdbx_seq_one_letter_code
_entity_poly.pdbx_strand_id
1 'polypeptide(L)'
;ACSLPEEAHTAIHSLTERLYVGGPMLNSKGQACGYRRCRASGVLTTSMGNTITCYVKALAACKAAGIVAPTMLVCGDDLVVISESQGTEEDERNLRAFTEA
;
A
#
# COMPACT_ATOMS: atom_id res chain seq x y z
N ALA A 1 12.39 -0.34 20.12
CA ALA A 1 11.55 -0.88 21.17
C ALA A 1 11.82 -2.34 21.53
N CYS A 2 12.75 -3.02 20.86
CA CYS A 2 13.10 -4.40 21.17
C CYS A 2 14.38 -4.45 22.00
N SER A 3 14.37 -5.27 23.08
CA SER A 3 15.52 -5.47 23.95
C SER A 3 16.44 -6.55 23.37
N LEU A 4 16.80 -6.43 22.10
CA LEU A 4 17.69 -7.38 21.42
C LEU A 4 19.14 -6.91 21.46
N PRO A 5 20.11 -7.85 21.42
CA PRO A 5 21.50 -7.48 21.23
C PRO A 5 21.69 -6.61 19.98
N GLU A 6 22.66 -5.72 20.02
CA GLU A 6 22.93 -4.79 18.92
C GLU A 6 23.19 -5.51 17.58
N GLU A 7 23.89 -6.63 17.65
CA GLU A 7 24.18 -7.45 16.47
C GLU A 7 22.91 -7.98 15.81
N ALA A 8 21.95 -8.49 16.61
CA ALA A 8 20.66 -8.94 16.12
C ALA A 8 19.82 -7.78 15.59
N HIS A 9 19.83 -6.66 16.27
CA HIS A 9 19.14 -5.43 15.85
C HIS A 9 19.64 -4.96 14.49
N THR A 10 20.94 -4.92 14.28
CA THR A 10 21.55 -4.53 13.00
C THR A 10 21.19 -5.50 11.88
N ALA A 11 21.20 -6.81 12.16
CA ALA A 11 20.83 -7.83 11.17
C ALA A 11 19.38 -7.71 10.76
N ILE A 12 18.46 -7.52 11.70
CA ILE A 12 17.02 -7.37 11.44
C ILE A 12 16.78 -6.10 10.61
N HIS A 13 17.40 -4.99 10.98
CA HIS A 13 17.28 -3.74 10.25
C HIS A 13 17.74 -3.88 8.79
N SER A 14 18.91 -4.48 8.58
CA SER A 14 19.46 -4.70 7.24
C SER A 14 18.57 -5.60 6.38
N LEU A 15 18.04 -6.69 6.96
CA LEU A 15 17.13 -7.59 6.26
C LEU A 15 15.82 -6.90 5.91
N THR A 16 15.27 -6.11 6.83
CA THR A 16 14.04 -5.35 6.62
C THR A 16 14.20 -4.37 5.47
N GLU A 17 15.29 -3.61 5.45
CA GLU A 17 15.58 -2.66 4.37
C GLU A 17 15.63 -3.37 3.02
N ARG A 18 16.38 -4.47 2.93
CA ARG A 18 16.57 -5.18 1.66
C ARG A 18 15.32 -5.89 1.17
N LEU A 19 14.50 -6.43 2.06
CA LEU A 19 13.31 -7.22 1.69
C LEU A 19 12.08 -6.33 1.45
N TYR A 20 11.90 -5.29 2.24
CA TYR A 20 10.66 -4.51 2.24
C TYR A 20 10.80 -3.13 1.61
N VAL A 21 11.91 -2.45 1.79
CA VAL A 21 12.08 -1.08 1.25
C VAL A 21 12.59 -1.12 -0.18
N GLY A 22 13.67 -1.80 -0.43
CA GLY A 22 14.23 -1.91 -1.78
C GLY A 22 15.63 -2.49 -1.79
N GLY A 23 16.16 -2.64 -2.98
CA GLY A 23 17.49 -3.17 -3.17
C GLY A 23 17.79 -3.49 -4.63
N PRO A 24 19.00 -3.99 -4.91
CA PRO A 24 19.36 -4.37 -6.26
C PRO A 24 18.53 -5.55 -6.76
N MET A 25 18.17 -5.53 -8.03
CA MET A 25 17.50 -6.63 -8.70
C MET A 25 18.53 -7.47 -9.45
N LEU A 26 18.55 -8.77 -9.19
CA LEU A 26 19.46 -9.70 -9.83
C LEU A 26 18.70 -10.64 -10.76
N ASN A 27 19.31 -10.98 -11.88
CA ASN A 27 18.74 -11.99 -12.77
C ASN A 27 19.11 -13.40 -12.27
N SER A 28 18.67 -14.44 -13.00
CA SER A 28 18.96 -15.83 -12.64
C SER A 28 20.45 -16.18 -12.64
N LYS A 29 21.28 -15.35 -13.31
CA LYS A 29 22.74 -15.50 -13.37
C LYS A 29 23.47 -14.70 -12.29
N GLY A 30 22.74 -13.98 -11.41
CA GLY A 30 23.32 -13.17 -10.37
C GLY A 30 23.79 -11.80 -10.84
N GLN A 31 23.49 -11.38 -12.06
CA GLN A 31 23.87 -10.09 -12.58
C GLN A 31 22.86 -9.02 -12.16
N ALA A 32 23.33 -7.84 -11.78
CA ALA A 32 22.48 -6.72 -11.41
C ALA A 32 21.74 -6.17 -12.63
N CYS A 33 20.40 -6.12 -12.59
CA CYS A 33 19.55 -5.64 -13.67
C CYS A 33 18.88 -4.31 -13.35
N GLY A 34 19.00 -3.81 -12.14
CA GLY A 34 18.36 -2.57 -11.71
C GLY A 34 18.25 -2.48 -10.20
N TYR A 35 17.50 -1.49 -9.73
CA TYR A 35 17.29 -1.26 -8.31
C TYR A 35 15.80 -1.12 -8.03
N ARG A 36 15.28 -1.92 -7.10
CA ARG A 36 13.87 -1.89 -6.70
C ARG A 36 13.68 -0.82 -5.61
N ARG A 37 12.69 0.05 -5.83
CA ARG A 37 12.27 1.07 -4.87
C ARG A 37 10.80 0.97 -4.49
N CYS A 38 10.23 -0.20 -4.69
CA CYS A 38 8.82 -0.47 -4.40
C CYS A 38 8.69 -1.83 -3.72
N ARG A 39 7.47 -2.18 -3.33
CA ARG A 39 7.20 -3.49 -2.73
C ARG A 39 7.51 -4.62 -3.72
N ALA A 40 8.20 -5.65 -3.23
CA ALA A 40 8.44 -6.86 -4.02
C ALA A 40 7.20 -7.77 -3.96
N SER A 41 6.79 -8.29 -5.12
CA SER A 41 5.79 -9.33 -5.18
C SER A 41 6.35 -10.62 -4.56
N GLY A 42 5.55 -11.32 -3.76
CA GLY A 42 5.96 -12.57 -3.12
C GLY A 42 6.70 -12.44 -1.79
N VAL A 43 6.91 -11.21 -1.29
CA VAL A 43 7.39 -11.01 0.07
C VAL A 43 6.27 -11.41 1.05
N LEU A 44 6.63 -12.02 2.18
CA LEU A 44 5.69 -12.57 3.16
C LEU A 44 4.55 -11.60 3.56
N THR A 45 4.84 -10.33 3.69
CA THR A 45 3.88 -9.30 4.11
C THR A 45 3.27 -8.51 2.96
N THR A 46 3.46 -8.93 1.71
CA THR A 46 2.99 -8.18 0.53
C THR A 46 1.48 -7.96 0.55
N SER A 47 0.71 -9.02 0.80
CA SER A 47 -0.76 -8.94 0.83
C SER A 47 -1.25 -7.99 1.92
N MET A 48 -0.76 -8.16 3.14
CA MET A 48 -1.14 -7.30 4.27
C MET A 48 -0.67 -5.86 4.05
N GLY A 49 0.56 -5.67 3.61
CA GLY A 49 1.12 -4.35 3.34
C GLY A 49 0.35 -3.62 2.24
N ASN A 50 -0.01 -4.31 1.17
CA ASN A 50 -0.79 -3.73 0.09
C ASN A 50 -2.21 -3.39 0.54
N THR A 51 -2.81 -4.24 1.38
CA THR A 51 -4.14 -3.99 1.96
C THR A 51 -4.14 -2.70 2.79
N ILE A 52 -3.18 -2.54 3.69
CA ILE A 52 -3.04 -1.35 4.52
C ILE A 52 -2.81 -0.10 3.67
N THR A 53 -1.90 -0.19 2.71
CA THR A 53 -1.60 0.92 1.79
C THR A 53 -2.82 1.33 0.99
N CYS A 54 -3.53 0.37 0.41
CA CYS A 54 -4.75 0.62 -0.35
C CYS A 54 -5.83 1.26 0.51
N TYR A 55 -6.03 0.76 1.73
CA TYR A 55 -7.00 1.31 2.67
C TYR A 55 -6.70 2.76 3.04
N VAL A 56 -5.46 3.07 3.40
CA VAL A 56 -5.05 4.42 3.80
C VAL A 56 -5.23 5.41 2.64
N LYS A 57 -4.81 5.03 1.44
CA LYS A 57 -4.98 5.85 0.24
C LYS A 57 -6.45 6.08 -0.09
N ALA A 58 -7.26 5.02 -0.03
CA ALA A 58 -8.69 5.10 -0.29
C ALA A 58 -9.41 5.99 0.74
N LEU A 59 -9.03 5.87 2.02
CA LEU A 59 -9.59 6.71 3.08
C LEU A 59 -9.28 8.19 2.84
N ALA A 60 -8.06 8.51 2.45
CA ALA A 60 -7.67 9.87 2.11
C ALA A 60 -8.44 10.39 0.89
N ALA A 61 -8.63 9.55 -0.12
CA ALA A 61 -9.40 9.90 -1.31
C ALA A 61 -10.88 10.15 -0.99
N CYS A 62 -11.47 9.33 -0.12
CA CYS A 62 -12.85 9.54 0.35
C CYS A 62 -13.00 10.88 1.08
N LYS A 63 -12.06 11.22 1.93
CA LYS A 63 -12.07 12.51 2.65
C LYS A 63 -11.93 13.69 1.67
N ALA A 64 -11.02 13.58 0.72
CA ALA A 64 -10.82 14.63 -0.28
C ALA A 64 -12.04 14.81 -1.18
N ALA A 65 -12.76 13.73 -1.49
CA ALA A 65 -13.95 13.76 -2.31
C ALA A 65 -15.22 14.13 -1.54
N GLY A 66 -15.19 14.18 -0.21
CA GLY A 66 -16.35 14.44 0.62
C GLY A 66 -17.39 13.32 0.63
N ILE A 67 -16.95 12.08 0.45
CA ILE A 67 -17.84 10.92 0.44
C ILE A 67 -18.36 10.66 1.86
N VAL A 68 -19.67 10.47 1.99
CA VAL A 68 -20.36 10.32 3.26
C VAL A 68 -20.45 8.86 3.67
N ALA A 69 -20.00 8.57 4.90
CA ALA A 69 -20.10 7.25 5.52
C ALA A 69 -19.57 6.11 4.62
N PRO A 70 -18.34 6.18 4.12
CA PRO A 70 -17.82 5.13 3.25
C PRO A 70 -17.57 3.84 4.02
N THR A 71 -17.99 2.72 3.44
CA THR A 71 -17.61 1.38 3.88
C THR A 71 -16.68 0.80 2.82
N MET A 72 -15.54 0.29 3.24
CA MET A 72 -14.54 -0.22 2.31
C MET A 72 -14.29 -1.70 2.51
N LEU A 73 -14.19 -2.42 1.40
CA LEU A 73 -13.73 -3.81 1.33
C LEU A 73 -12.39 -3.80 0.61
N VAL A 74 -11.33 -4.20 1.29
CA VAL A 74 -9.98 -4.12 0.75
C VAL A 74 -9.29 -5.48 0.85
N CYS A 75 -8.69 -5.90 -0.24
CA CYS A 75 -7.88 -7.13 -0.28
C CYS A 75 -6.69 -6.88 -1.23
N GLY A 76 -5.50 -6.68 -0.67
CA GLY A 76 -4.34 -6.32 -1.46
C GLY A 76 -4.55 -4.96 -2.13
N ASP A 77 -4.48 -4.94 -3.44
CA ASP A 77 -4.74 -3.76 -4.27
C ASP A 77 -6.19 -3.66 -4.74
N ASP A 78 -7.01 -4.68 -4.47
CA ASP A 78 -8.44 -4.66 -4.81
C ASP A 78 -9.23 -3.88 -3.76
N LEU A 79 -10.13 -3.03 -4.24
CA LEU A 79 -10.90 -2.12 -3.40
C LEU A 79 -12.34 -1.99 -3.88
N VAL A 80 -13.28 -2.07 -2.95
CA VAL A 80 -14.67 -1.68 -3.17
C VAL A 80 -15.05 -0.66 -2.12
N VAL A 81 -15.63 0.45 -2.54
CA VAL A 81 -16.14 1.50 -1.65
C VAL A 81 -17.65 1.57 -1.81
N ILE A 82 -18.35 1.46 -0.69
CA ILE A 82 -19.81 1.57 -0.63
C ILE A 82 -20.14 2.79 0.21
N SER A 83 -20.94 3.69 -0.32
CA SER A 83 -21.31 4.91 0.38
C SER A 83 -22.79 5.25 0.12
N GLU A 84 -23.31 6.17 0.91
CA GLU A 84 -24.68 6.65 0.70
C GLU A 84 -24.74 7.53 -0.55
N SER A 85 -25.77 7.30 -1.36
CA SER A 85 -26.06 8.15 -2.53
C SER A 85 -26.58 9.51 -2.10
N GLN A 86 -26.12 10.55 -2.77
CA GLN A 86 -26.58 11.92 -2.53
C GLN A 86 -27.19 12.55 -3.78
N GLY A 87 -27.68 11.70 -4.68
CA GLY A 87 -28.23 12.12 -5.96
C GLY A 87 -27.23 11.90 -7.09
N THR A 88 -27.74 11.74 -8.31
CA THR A 88 -26.93 11.36 -9.47
C THR A 88 -25.80 12.35 -9.76
N GLU A 89 -26.08 13.66 -9.71
CA GLU A 89 -25.07 14.68 -9.99
C GLU A 89 -23.97 14.71 -8.92
N GLU A 90 -24.35 14.61 -7.65
CA GLU A 90 -23.41 14.60 -6.53
C GLU A 90 -22.55 13.34 -6.56
N ASP A 91 -23.16 12.18 -6.84
CA ASP A 91 -22.45 10.92 -6.94
C ASP A 91 -21.41 10.93 -8.06
N GLU A 92 -21.74 11.52 -9.21
CA GLU A 92 -20.78 11.67 -10.31
C GLU A 92 -19.61 12.57 -9.95
N ARG A 93 -19.88 13.68 -9.27
CA ARG A 93 -18.81 14.59 -8.79
C ARG A 93 -17.91 13.88 -7.78
N ASN A 94 -18.51 13.15 -6.83
CA ASN A 94 -17.77 12.43 -5.81
C ASN A 94 -16.90 11.33 -6.43
N LEU A 95 -17.42 10.60 -7.41
CA LEU A 95 -16.66 9.58 -8.13
C LEU A 95 -15.47 10.19 -8.86
N ARG A 96 -15.67 11.31 -9.53
CA ARG A 96 -14.60 12.00 -10.24
C ARG A 96 -13.54 12.53 -9.28
N ALA A 97 -13.96 13.16 -8.19
CA ALA A 97 -13.05 13.66 -7.15
C ALA A 97 -12.25 12.54 -6.48
N PHE A 98 -12.89 11.40 -6.22
CA PHE A 98 -12.21 10.21 -5.69
C PHE A 98 -11.15 9.69 -6.66
N THR A 99 -11.48 9.60 -7.94
CA THR A 99 -10.57 9.11 -8.98
C THR A 99 -9.35 10.01 -9.15
N GLU A 100 -9.52 11.32 -9.02
CA GLU A 100 -8.44 12.30 -9.16
C GLU A 100 -7.55 12.40 -7.90
N ALA A 101 -8.08 11.98 -6.78
CA ALA A 101 -7.36 12.08 -5.51
C ALA A 101 -6.25 11.03 -5.36
#